data_e30e9a417131246b8ebb6a3344404672
#
_entry.id   e30e9a417131246b8ebb6a3344404672
#
_cell.length_a   1.000
_cell.length_b   1.000
_cell.length_c   1.000
_cell.angle_alpha   90.00
_cell.angle_beta   90.00
_cell.angle_gamma   90.00
#
_symmetry.space_group_name_H-M   'P 1'
#
loop_
_entity.id
_entity.type
_entity.pdbx_description
1 polymer ?
#
loop_
_entity_poly.entity_id
_entity_poly.type
_entity_poly.pdbx_seq_one_letter_code
_entity_poly.pdbx_strand_id
1 'polypeptide(L)'
;MCLEYALTRPLDHGYAMSTSAAPAVGIVMGSRNDWDTMQHAVARLEQLGVTCEVQVVSAHRTPDLLFRYAETAASRGLRVIIAGAGGAAHLPGMLAAKTSLPVLGVPVQSKALNGLDSLLSIVQMPAGVPVATFAIGPAGAANAGLFAAAILALHDSGVAQALAAFRNKQTQDVLDQLDPRPA
;
A
#
# COMPACT_ATOMS: atom_id res chain seq x y z
N MET A 1 -12.57 -40.25 -1.91
CA MET A 1 -11.94 -40.07 -3.24
C MET A 1 -11.89 -38.59 -3.49
N CYS A 2 -10.86 -37.92 -2.93
CA CYS A 2 -10.66 -36.47 -3.02
C CYS A 2 -9.92 -36.18 -4.31
N LEU A 3 -10.48 -35.27 -5.13
CA LEU A 3 -9.82 -34.77 -6.34
C LEU A 3 -8.68 -33.86 -5.96
N GLU A 4 -7.45 -34.25 -6.29
CA GLU A 4 -6.31 -33.37 -6.37
C GLU A 4 -6.55 -32.30 -7.45
N TYR A 5 -6.76 -31.06 -7.04
CA TYR A 5 -6.78 -29.95 -7.96
C TYR A 5 -5.33 -29.54 -8.24
N ALA A 6 -4.88 -29.87 -9.44
CA ALA A 6 -3.54 -29.63 -9.94
C ALA A 6 -3.18 -28.12 -9.89
N LEU A 7 -2.22 -27.78 -9.03
CA LEU A 7 -1.53 -26.50 -8.97
C LEU A 7 -0.36 -26.48 -9.96
N THR A 8 -0.69 -26.49 -11.28
CA THR A 8 0.32 -26.29 -12.32
C THR A 8 -0.23 -25.39 -13.43
N ARG A 9 -0.26 -24.11 -13.17
CA ARG A 9 -0.21 -23.11 -14.23
C ARG A 9 0.84 -22.07 -13.87
N PRO A 10 1.95 -21.97 -14.60
CA PRO A 10 2.82 -20.80 -14.56
C PRO A 10 1.98 -19.63 -15.08
N LEU A 11 1.88 -18.55 -14.30
CA LEU A 11 1.34 -17.26 -14.74
C LEU A 11 2.42 -16.59 -15.60
N ASP A 12 2.59 -17.08 -16.81
CA ASP A 12 3.39 -16.44 -17.85
C ASP A 12 2.51 -15.36 -18.51
N HIS A 13 2.40 -14.21 -17.84
CA HIS A 13 1.98 -12.98 -18.49
C HIS A 13 3.25 -12.20 -18.77
N GLY A 14 3.71 -12.31 -20.04
CA GLY A 14 4.85 -11.59 -20.58
C GLY A 14 4.72 -10.07 -20.39
N TYR A 15 5.14 -9.60 -19.24
CA TYR A 15 5.50 -8.22 -19.00
C TYR A 15 7.02 -8.18 -19.17
N ALA A 16 7.50 -7.47 -20.18
CA ALA A 16 8.92 -7.28 -20.42
C ALA A 16 9.57 -6.77 -19.12
N MET A 17 10.35 -7.62 -18.47
CA MET A 17 11.14 -7.26 -17.29
C MET A 17 12.27 -6.34 -17.77
N SER A 18 12.05 -5.03 -17.65
CA SER A 18 13.12 -4.09 -17.41
C SER A 18 13.94 -4.63 -16.23
N THR A 19 15.26 -4.54 -16.26
CA THR A 19 16.17 -4.90 -15.17
C THR A 19 15.97 -3.94 -13.99
N SER A 20 14.80 -3.96 -13.37
CA SER A 20 14.48 -3.13 -12.21
C SER A 20 14.85 -3.87 -10.93
N ALA A 21 15.40 -3.13 -9.97
CA ALA A 21 15.62 -3.61 -8.62
C ALA A 21 14.38 -4.33 -8.08
N ALA A 22 14.55 -5.37 -7.26
CA ALA A 22 13.45 -6.08 -6.64
C ALA A 22 12.51 -5.08 -5.91
N PRO A 23 11.17 -5.29 -5.93
CA PRO A 23 10.23 -4.37 -5.31
C PRO A 23 10.50 -4.24 -3.81
N ALA A 24 10.60 -2.99 -3.33
CA ALA A 24 10.80 -2.69 -1.90
C ALA A 24 9.48 -2.52 -1.15
N VAL A 25 8.39 -2.21 -1.84
CA VAL A 25 7.07 -1.98 -1.26
C VAL A 25 6.04 -2.90 -1.90
N GLY A 26 5.27 -3.60 -1.05
CA GLY A 26 4.09 -4.33 -1.49
C GLY A 26 2.84 -3.49 -1.36
N ILE A 27 2.03 -3.37 -2.41
CA ILE A 27 0.73 -2.73 -2.38
C ILE A 27 -0.34 -3.79 -2.59
N VAL A 28 -1.15 -4.03 -1.56
CA VAL A 28 -2.20 -5.04 -1.60
C VAL A 28 -3.58 -4.42 -1.34
N MET A 29 -4.59 -5.00 -1.95
CA MET A 29 -5.97 -4.52 -1.82
C MET A 29 -6.97 -5.68 -1.82
N GLY A 30 -8.12 -5.49 -1.14
CA GLY A 30 -9.13 -6.54 -0.96
C GLY A 30 -9.89 -6.90 -2.24
N SER A 31 -9.96 -5.99 -3.19
CA SER A 31 -10.62 -6.19 -4.49
C SER A 31 -10.06 -5.26 -5.57
N ARG A 32 -10.41 -5.53 -6.83
CA ARG A 32 -10.08 -4.63 -7.94
C ARG A 32 -10.75 -3.25 -7.82
N ASN A 33 -11.88 -3.17 -7.12
CA ASN A 33 -12.60 -1.92 -6.91
C ASN A 33 -11.83 -0.92 -6.02
N ASP A 34 -10.85 -1.40 -5.26
CA ASP A 34 -10.02 -0.57 -4.41
C ASP A 34 -8.90 0.14 -5.21
N TRP A 35 -8.71 -0.25 -6.48
CA TRP A 35 -7.65 0.28 -7.34
C TRP A 35 -7.74 1.79 -7.54
N ASP A 36 -8.94 2.34 -7.73
CA ASP A 36 -9.14 3.78 -7.92
C ASP A 36 -8.56 4.60 -6.75
N THR A 37 -8.53 4.02 -5.55
CA THR A 37 -7.85 4.60 -4.38
C THR A 37 -6.37 4.25 -4.36
N MET A 38 -6.03 2.97 -4.52
CA MET A 38 -4.67 2.48 -4.25
C MET A 38 -3.64 2.88 -5.31
N GLN A 39 -4.05 3.18 -6.55
CA GLN A 39 -3.16 3.72 -7.59
C GLN A 39 -2.44 5.01 -7.16
N HIS A 40 -3.02 5.80 -6.23
CA HIS A 40 -2.38 7.00 -5.71
C HIS A 40 -1.14 6.70 -4.85
N ALA A 41 -1.08 5.55 -4.19
CA ALA A 41 0.14 5.09 -3.51
C ALA A 41 1.22 4.71 -4.54
N VAL A 42 0.83 3.97 -5.58
CA VAL A 42 1.73 3.60 -6.70
C VAL A 42 2.33 4.84 -7.32
N ALA A 43 1.50 5.81 -7.72
CA ALA A 43 1.96 7.05 -8.36
C ALA A 43 2.97 7.84 -7.50
N ARG A 44 2.81 7.85 -6.17
CA ARG A 44 3.78 8.50 -5.28
C ARG A 44 5.09 7.74 -5.18
N LEU A 45 5.06 6.42 -5.10
CA LEU A 45 6.26 5.60 -5.08
C LEU A 45 7.05 5.73 -6.40
N GLU A 46 6.37 5.65 -7.53
CA GLU A 46 6.97 5.85 -8.86
C GLU A 46 7.62 7.23 -8.99
N GLN A 47 6.93 8.30 -8.56
CA GLN A 47 7.45 9.67 -8.53
C GLN A 47 8.75 9.80 -7.73
N LEU A 48 8.90 8.98 -6.69
CA LEU A 48 10.08 8.96 -5.81
C LEU A 48 11.12 7.92 -6.20
N GLY A 49 10.93 7.23 -7.34
CA GLY A 49 11.84 6.19 -7.83
C GLY A 49 11.82 4.90 -7.01
N VAL A 50 10.77 4.67 -6.23
CA VAL A 50 10.61 3.46 -5.40
C VAL A 50 9.86 2.39 -6.18
N THR A 51 10.47 1.21 -6.33
CA THR A 51 9.84 0.05 -6.96
C THR A 51 8.82 -0.60 -6.04
N CYS A 52 7.66 -0.97 -6.58
CA CYS A 52 6.61 -1.65 -5.84
C CYS A 52 5.99 -2.80 -6.65
N GLU A 53 5.43 -3.77 -5.96
CA GLU A 53 4.53 -4.77 -6.54
C GLU A 53 3.09 -4.48 -6.14
N VAL A 54 2.14 -4.85 -6.99
CA VAL A 54 0.70 -4.63 -6.74
C VAL A 54 -0.05 -5.95 -6.86
N GLN A 55 -0.88 -6.27 -5.85
CA GLN A 55 -1.65 -7.52 -5.86
C GLN A 55 -3.02 -7.36 -5.20
N VAL A 56 -4.04 -8.01 -5.78
CA VAL A 56 -5.33 -8.22 -5.09
C VAL A 56 -5.20 -9.41 -4.16
N VAL A 57 -5.44 -9.17 -2.87
CA VAL A 57 -5.38 -10.17 -1.80
C VAL A 57 -6.60 -9.98 -0.90
N SER A 58 -7.59 -10.85 -1.01
CA SER A 58 -8.82 -10.70 -0.24
C SER A 58 -8.74 -11.41 1.11
N ALA A 59 -8.92 -10.65 2.19
CA ALA A 59 -8.93 -11.21 3.54
C ALA A 59 -9.98 -12.30 3.76
N HIS A 60 -11.16 -12.13 3.15
CA HIS A 60 -12.30 -13.03 3.35
C HIS A 60 -12.44 -14.11 2.28
N ARG A 61 -11.96 -13.86 1.06
CA ARG A 61 -12.14 -14.78 -0.08
C ARG A 61 -10.91 -15.61 -0.40
N THR A 62 -9.71 -15.09 -0.02
CA THR A 62 -8.42 -15.76 -0.24
C THR A 62 -7.52 -15.68 1.00
N PRO A 63 -7.97 -16.13 2.19
CA PRO A 63 -7.23 -15.99 3.44
C PRO A 63 -5.85 -16.68 3.38
N ASP A 64 -5.76 -17.85 2.77
CA ASP A 64 -4.47 -18.57 2.62
C ASP A 64 -3.47 -17.80 1.74
N LEU A 65 -3.96 -17.13 0.69
CA LEU A 65 -3.11 -16.24 -0.11
C LEU A 65 -2.62 -15.05 0.71
N LEU A 66 -3.49 -14.47 1.55
CA LEU A 66 -3.13 -13.38 2.44
C LEU A 66 -2.00 -13.79 3.39
N PHE A 67 -2.15 -14.92 4.08
CA PHE A 67 -1.15 -15.39 5.04
C PHE A 67 0.19 -15.70 4.35
N ARG A 68 0.16 -16.41 3.25
CA ARG A 68 1.35 -16.69 2.44
C ARG A 68 2.02 -15.41 1.95
N TYR A 69 1.24 -14.42 1.48
CA TYR A 69 1.78 -13.12 1.06
C TYR A 69 2.55 -12.44 2.20
N ALA A 70 1.93 -12.35 3.39
CA ALA A 70 2.52 -11.71 4.56
C ALA A 70 3.79 -12.43 5.05
N GLU A 71 3.73 -13.76 5.16
CA GLU A 71 4.82 -14.60 5.65
C GLU A 71 6.04 -14.60 4.72
N THR A 72 5.83 -14.48 3.41
CA THR A 72 6.92 -14.47 2.41
C THR A 72 7.40 -13.07 2.04
N ALA A 73 6.71 -12.02 2.43
CA ALA A 73 6.99 -10.65 2.00
C ALA A 73 8.46 -10.23 2.28
N ALA A 74 8.95 -10.44 3.50
CA ALA A 74 10.32 -10.07 3.88
C ALA A 74 11.37 -10.86 3.09
N SER A 75 11.18 -12.16 2.91
CA SER A 75 12.12 -13.02 2.15
C SER A 75 12.14 -12.70 0.65
N ARG A 76 11.08 -12.11 0.10
CA ARG A 76 11.03 -11.59 -1.28
C ARG A 76 11.68 -10.21 -1.45
N GLY A 77 12.18 -9.60 -0.37
CA GLY A 77 12.86 -8.30 -0.39
C GLY A 77 11.97 -7.10 -0.08
N LEU A 78 10.67 -7.31 0.20
CA LEU A 78 9.81 -6.21 0.64
C LEU A 78 10.25 -5.67 2.00
N ARG A 79 10.09 -4.38 2.18
CA ARG A 79 10.44 -3.63 3.39
C ARG A 79 9.22 -3.00 4.07
N VAL A 80 8.16 -2.76 3.30
CA VAL A 80 6.91 -2.14 3.75
C VAL A 80 5.75 -2.74 2.96
N ILE A 81 4.58 -2.90 3.61
CA ILE A 81 3.34 -3.29 2.95
C ILE A 81 2.31 -2.16 3.11
N ILE A 82 1.75 -1.67 2.01
CA ILE A 82 0.60 -0.77 1.97
C ILE A 82 -0.64 -1.61 1.68
N ALA A 83 -1.63 -1.58 2.55
CA ALA A 83 -2.82 -2.41 2.45
C ALA A 83 -4.10 -1.59 2.43
N GLY A 84 -4.84 -1.61 1.31
CA GLY A 84 -6.11 -0.93 1.13
C GLY A 84 -7.30 -1.85 1.29
N ALA A 85 -8.31 -1.43 2.06
CA ALA A 85 -9.54 -2.21 2.23
C ALA A 85 -10.74 -1.32 2.54
N GLY A 86 -11.92 -1.74 2.07
CA GLY A 86 -13.20 -1.04 2.30
C GLY A 86 -14.21 -1.88 3.07
N GLY A 87 -15.13 -1.22 3.79
CA GLY A 87 -16.15 -1.86 4.60
C GLY A 87 -15.57 -2.57 5.83
N ALA A 88 -15.77 -3.89 5.93
CA ALA A 88 -15.10 -4.76 6.91
C ALA A 88 -13.61 -4.92 6.52
N ALA A 89 -12.83 -3.89 6.75
CA ALA A 89 -11.48 -3.69 6.23
C ALA A 89 -10.43 -4.46 7.07
N HIS A 90 -10.56 -5.78 7.17
CA HIS A 90 -9.70 -6.64 8.01
C HIS A 90 -8.31 -6.89 7.41
N LEU A 91 -8.12 -6.65 6.10
CA LEU A 91 -6.88 -6.97 5.37
C LEU A 91 -5.61 -6.43 6.05
N PRO A 92 -5.51 -5.13 6.41
CA PRO A 92 -4.28 -4.60 7.02
C PRO A 92 -3.94 -5.26 8.36
N GLY A 93 -4.93 -5.46 9.23
CA GLY A 93 -4.73 -6.11 10.53
C GLY A 93 -4.32 -7.57 10.41
N MET A 94 -4.92 -8.31 9.47
CA MET A 94 -4.57 -9.72 9.23
C MET A 94 -3.15 -9.86 8.65
N LEU A 95 -2.72 -8.94 7.79
CA LEU A 95 -1.33 -8.89 7.32
C LEU A 95 -0.36 -8.59 8.46
N ALA A 96 -0.65 -7.56 9.27
CA ALA A 96 0.20 -7.16 10.39
C ALA A 96 0.37 -8.27 11.44
N ALA A 97 -0.61 -9.15 11.59
CA ALA A 97 -0.53 -10.31 12.47
C ALA A 97 0.39 -11.44 11.93
N LYS A 98 0.79 -11.38 10.65
CA LYS A 98 1.53 -12.43 9.97
C LYS A 98 2.90 -12.00 9.42
N THR A 99 3.29 -10.75 9.61
CA THR A 99 4.59 -10.22 9.17
C THR A 99 5.18 -9.31 10.23
N SER A 100 6.52 -9.22 10.26
CA SER A 100 7.24 -8.20 11.03
C SER A 100 7.48 -6.90 10.27
N LEU A 101 7.10 -6.84 8.98
CA LEU A 101 7.22 -5.63 8.18
C LEU A 101 6.22 -4.57 8.65
N PRO A 102 6.56 -3.28 8.53
CA PRO A 102 5.58 -2.20 8.73
C PRO A 102 4.39 -2.36 7.79
N VAL A 103 3.17 -2.33 8.35
CA VAL A 103 1.91 -2.36 7.58
C VAL A 103 1.23 -1.00 7.66
N LEU A 104 0.96 -0.42 6.50
CA LEU A 104 0.34 0.89 6.31
C LEU A 104 -1.09 0.68 5.80
N GLY A 105 -2.07 0.92 6.64
CA GLY A 105 -3.48 0.69 6.35
C GLY A 105 -4.14 1.90 5.70
N VAL A 106 -4.75 1.70 4.55
CA VAL A 106 -5.50 2.73 3.81
C VAL A 106 -6.98 2.37 3.83
N PRO A 107 -7.83 3.13 4.54
CA PRO A 107 -9.27 2.96 4.47
C PRO A 107 -9.78 3.37 3.09
N VAL A 108 -10.40 2.43 2.38
CA VAL A 108 -11.06 2.72 1.10
C VAL A 108 -12.48 3.17 1.35
N GLN A 109 -12.94 4.16 0.61
CA GLN A 109 -14.29 4.70 0.75
C GLN A 109 -15.34 3.63 0.45
N SER A 110 -16.25 3.40 1.40
CA SER A 110 -17.41 2.53 1.24
C SER A 110 -18.65 3.33 0.84
N LYS A 111 -19.64 2.66 0.25
CA LYS A 111 -20.93 3.30 -0.09
C LYS A 111 -21.82 3.52 1.14
N ALA A 112 -21.72 2.66 2.14
CA ALA A 112 -22.62 2.67 3.30
C ALA A 112 -22.31 3.82 4.28
N LEU A 113 -21.04 3.99 4.66
CA LEU A 113 -20.61 4.96 5.68
C LEU A 113 -19.47 5.86 5.18
N ASN A 114 -19.35 6.05 3.87
CA ASN A 114 -18.32 6.91 3.24
C ASN A 114 -16.88 6.61 3.70
N GLY A 115 -16.61 5.35 4.10
CA GLY A 115 -15.31 4.90 4.54
C GLY A 115 -15.07 4.98 6.03
N LEU A 116 -16.01 5.47 6.85
CA LEU A 116 -15.89 5.48 8.31
C LEU A 116 -15.84 4.04 8.87
N ASP A 117 -16.63 3.13 8.32
CA ASP A 117 -16.58 1.69 8.60
C ASP A 117 -15.21 1.10 8.27
N SER A 118 -14.62 1.47 7.13
CA SER A 118 -13.27 1.06 6.75
C SER A 118 -12.22 1.57 7.73
N LEU A 119 -12.29 2.86 8.09
CA LEU A 119 -11.37 3.48 9.04
C LEU A 119 -11.45 2.81 10.42
N LEU A 120 -12.66 2.64 10.95
CA LEU A 120 -12.87 2.03 12.27
C LEU A 120 -12.46 0.55 12.30
N SER A 121 -12.61 -0.17 11.17
CA SER A 121 -12.15 -1.56 11.05
C SER A 121 -10.62 -1.69 11.07
N ILE A 122 -9.87 -0.65 10.69
CA ILE A 122 -8.42 -0.68 10.60
C ILE A 122 -7.75 -0.09 11.85
N VAL A 123 -8.26 1.04 12.36
CA VAL A 123 -7.53 1.86 13.33
C VAL A 123 -7.48 1.28 14.75
N GLN A 124 -8.49 0.49 15.15
CA GLN A 124 -8.61 -0.04 16.53
C GLN A 124 -7.88 -1.38 16.72
N MET A 125 -6.59 -1.39 16.36
CA MET A 125 -5.77 -2.59 16.54
C MET A 125 -5.43 -2.85 18.02
N PRO A 126 -5.37 -4.14 18.43
CA PRO A 126 -4.94 -4.49 19.79
C PRO A 126 -3.45 -4.17 19.99
N ALA A 127 -3.07 -3.94 21.24
CA ALA A 127 -1.66 -3.78 21.60
C ALA A 127 -0.85 -5.01 21.18
N GLY A 128 0.28 -4.78 20.52
CA GLY A 128 1.17 -5.81 20.01
C GLY A 128 1.05 -6.10 18.49
N VAL A 129 -0.01 -5.64 17.83
CA VAL A 129 -0.18 -5.79 16.37
C VAL A 129 -0.45 -4.42 15.73
N PRO A 130 0.57 -3.60 15.48
CA PRO A 130 0.38 -2.23 14.99
C PRO A 130 0.06 -2.18 13.49
N VAL A 131 -0.88 -1.29 13.13
CA VAL A 131 -1.11 -0.85 11.75
C VAL A 131 -1.08 0.67 11.73
N ALA A 132 -0.19 1.27 10.93
CA ALA A 132 -0.20 2.71 10.72
C ALA A 132 -1.37 3.08 9.81
N THR A 133 -2.39 3.72 10.37
CA THR A 133 -3.64 4.00 9.64
C THR A 133 -3.65 5.41 9.06
N PHE A 134 -4.00 5.52 7.78
CA PHE A 134 -4.01 6.76 7.02
C PHE A 134 -5.43 7.31 6.81
N ALA A 135 -5.52 8.47 6.17
CA ALA A 135 -6.81 9.09 5.83
C ALA A 135 -7.62 8.20 4.86
N ILE A 136 -8.92 8.38 4.83
CA ILE A 136 -9.84 7.69 3.92
C ILE A 136 -9.58 8.11 2.46
N GLY A 137 -9.51 7.14 1.56
CA GLY A 137 -9.50 7.37 0.12
C GLY A 137 -8.15 7.82 -0.47
N PRO A 138 -8.15 8.52 -1.63
CA PRO A 138 -6.96 8.83 -2.41
C PRO A 138 -5.84 9.55 -1.65
N ALA A 139 -6.19 10.52 -0.79
CA ALA A 139 -5.23 11.25 0.02
C ALA A 139 -4.49 10.33 1.01
N GLY A 140 -5.23 9.38 1.61
CA GLY A 140 -4.65 8.36 2.50
C GLY A 140 -3.68 7.44 1.76
N ALA A 141 -4.05 6.99 0.57
CA ALA A 141 -3.19 6.15 -0.27
C ALA A 141 -1.91 6.89 -0.70
N ALA A 142 -2.03 8.14 -1.14
CA ALA A 142 -0.88 8.97 -1.49
C ALA A 142 0.07 9.17 -0.29
N ASN A 143 -0.48 9.47 0.89
CA ASN A 143 0.31 9.65 2.11
C ASN A 143 0.94 8.34 2.59
N ALA A 144 0.28 7.19 2.41
CA ALA A 144 0.87 5.88 2.69
C ALA A 144 2.09 5.61 1.79
N GLY A 145 2.02 5.98 0.49
CA GLY A 145 3.15 5.92 -0.42
C GLY A 145 4.32 6.81 0.02
N LEU A 146 4.04 8.06 0.41
CA LEU A 146 5.06 9.00 0.94
C LEU A 146 5.66 8.50 2.26
N PHE A 147 4.85 7.89 3.12
CA PHE A 147 5.33 7.36 4.40
C PHE A 147 6.19 6.11 4.20
N ALA A 148 5.81 5.22 3.27
CA ALA A 148 6.64 4.09 2.88
C ALA A 148 8.01 4.56 2.34
N ALA A 149 8.02 5.57 1.47
CA ALA A 149 9.27 6.19 1.00
C ALA A 149 10.07 6.81 2.16
N ALA A 150 9.43 7.43 3.15
CA ALA A 150 10.13 7.97 4.32
C ALA A 150 10.79 6.88 5.18
N ILE A 151 10.15 5.71 5.32
CA ILE A 151 10.77 4.55 5.98
C ILE A 151 12.01 4.08 5.21
N LEU A 152 11.92 3.96 3.89
CA LEU A 152 13.04 3.54 3.04
C LEU A 152 14.17 4.56 3.04
N ALA A 153 13.85 5.85 3.08
CA ALA A 153 14.81 6.97 3.13
C ALA A 153 15.76 6.92 4.34
N LEU A 154 15.41 6.19 5.40
CA LEU A 154 16.31 5.99 6.55
C LEU A 154 17.59 5.22 6.18
N HIS A 155 17.55 4.46 5.07
CA HIS A 155 18.65 3.61 4.62
C HIS A 155 18.98 3.77 3.13
N ASP A 156 18.25 4.65 2.40
CA ASP A 156 18.43 4.93 0.98
C ASP A 156 18.51 6.44 0.74
N SER A 157 19.71 6.93 0.44
CA SER A 157 19.97 8.34 0.22
C SER A 157 19.31 8.89 -1.05
N GLY A 158 19.11 8.06 -2.07
CA GLY A 158 18.40 8.45 -3.30
C GLY A 158 16.94 8.73 -3.02
N VAL A 159 16.27 7.84 -2.28
CA VAL A 159 14.88 8.04 -1.84
C VAL A 159 14.77 9.24 -0.90
N ALA A 160 15.75 9.43 0.00
CA ALA A 160 15.77 10.59 0.90
C ALA A 160 15.84 11.91 0.13
N GLN A 161 16.69 12.01 -0.89
CA GLN A 161 16.82 13.19 -1.76
C GLN A 161 15.55 13.44 -2.56
N ALA A 162 14.96 12.40 -3.17
CA ALA A 162 13.71 12.50 -3.91
C ALA A 162 12.55 12.99 -3.04
N LEU A 163 12.44 12.47 -1.81
CA LEU A 163 11.42 12.88 -0.84
C LEU A 163 11.62 14.33 -0.39
N ALA A 164 12.87 14.79 -0.17
CA ALA A 164 13.18 16.16 0.16
C ALA A 164 12.83 17.11 -0.99
N ALA A 165 13.18 16.75 -2.23
CA ALA A 165 12.83 17.53 -3.42
C ALA A 165 11.31 17.64 -3.59
N PHE A 166 10.58 16.53 -3.38
CA PHE A 166 9.11 16.52 -3.42
C PHE A 166 8.51 17.52 -2.40
N ARG A 167 8.98 17.51 -1.15
CA ARG A 167 8.50 18.42 -0.09
C ARG A 167 8.83 19.87 -0.38
N ASN A 168 10.05 20.14 -0.87
CA ASN A 168 10.46 21.50 -1.24
C ASN A 168 9.58 22.05 -2.37
N LYS A 169 9.28 21.20 -3.38
CA LYS A 169 8.37 21.60 -4.45
C LYS A 169 6.98 21.94 -3.93
N GLN A 170 6.40 21.13 -3.05
CA GLN A 170 5.10 21.43 -2.43
C GLN A 170 5.10 22.77 -1.69
N THR A 171 6.18 23.06 -0.96
CA THR A 171 6.34 24.33 -0.26
C THR A 171 6.39 25.50 -1.26
N GLN A 172 7.19 25.37 -2.32
CA GLN A 172 7.31 26.41 -3.33
C GLN A 172 5.99 26.64 -4.08
N ASP A 173 5.28 25.58 -4.45
CA ASP A 173 3.99 25.67 -5.13
C ASP A 173 2.95 26.47 -4.30
N VAL A 174 2.99 26.38 -2.97
CA VAL A 174 2.14 27.20 -2.08
C VAL A 174 2.63 28.64 -1.98
N LEU A 175 3.95 28.85 -1.85
CA LEU A 175 4.52 30.19 -1.76
C LEU A 175 4.31 31.00 -3.03
N ASP A 176 4.28 30.35 -4.19
CA ASP A 176 4.05 30.99 -5.49
C ASP A 176 2.57 31.39 -5.70
N GLN A 177 1.65 30.90 -4.84
CA GLN A 177 0.20 31.07 -4.97
C GLN A 177 -0.45 31.54 -3.65
N LEU A 178 0.14 32.52 -2.98
CA LEU A 178 -0.36 33.02 -1.70
C LEU A 178 -1.67 33.81 -1.84
N ASP A 179 -1.94 34.44 -2.99
CA ASP A 179 -3.21 35.11 -3.26
C ASP A 179 -4.22 34.09 -3.83
N PRO A 180 -5.33 33.75 -3.12
CA PRO A 180 -6.29 32.78 -3.58
C PRO A 180 -7.23 33.31 -4.68
N ARG A 181 -7.18 34.60 -5.01
CA ARG A 181 -8.02 35.21 -6.02
C ARG A 181 -7.56 34.78 -7.42
N PRO A 182 -8.49 34.52 -8.34
CA PRO A 182 -8.12 34.25 -9.73
C PRO A 182 -7.37 35.43 -10.34
N ALA A 183 -6.35 35.12 -11.14
CA ALA A 183 -5.59 36.12 -11.88
C ALA A 183 -6.40 36.77 -12.98
#